data_412b5f85609301e40214f20b9d05bf32
#
_entry.id   412b5f85609301e40214f20b9d05bf32
#
_cell.length_a   1.000
_cell.length_b   1.000
_cell.length_c   1.000
_cell.angle_alpha   90.00
_cell.angle_beta   90.00
_cell.angle_gamma   90.00
#
_symmetry.space_group_name_H-M   'P 1'
#
loop_
_entity.id
_entity.type
_entity.pdbx_description
1 polymer ?
#
loop_
_entity_poly.entity_id
_entity_poly.type
_entity_poly.pdbx_seq_one_letter_code
_entity_poly.pdbx_strand_id
1 'polypeptide(L)'
;YLKKNIYVTQAGEVAGFADYCAKGAYTPVCLTYGPDGGTDMTTGTVDLSPYVAKEKKWHRIYRSFFTKHTRKDAPIAGKIWFPKEAENCPVVFMAHGNHSITAESYRGYDYLGEYLASHGYVFVSVDENILNERSGENDARAVLLLENIGEILEKNGDESQPVYSKIDEDNIALMGHSRGGEMIADAYLFNEYDAYPSNGMFMFDYHYRIRALIAVAPSVSQYLPAGHETELSDVDYLVLQGANDQDISVFLGNEQYENVSFSKDRSYIASSLYIA
;
A
#
# COMPACT_ATOMS: atom_id res chain seq x y z
N TYR A 1 -18.92 -17.60 -15.51
CA TYR A 1 -19.34 -16.21 -15.71
C TYR A 1 -20.12 -15.78 -14.48
N LEU A 2 -19.46 -15.18 -13.48
CA LEU A 2 -20.14 -14.44 -12.40
C LEU A 2 -20.77 -13.21 -13.05
N LYS A 3 -22.10 -13.09 -12.99
CA LYS A 3 -22.76 -11.85 -13.38
C LYS A 3 -22.35 -10.78 -12.37
N LYS A 4 -21.44 -9.90 -12.76
CA LYS A 4 -21.16 -8.69 -11.99
C LYS A 4 -22.45 -7.85 -11.95
N ASN A 5 -23.00 -7.64 -10.77
CA ASN A 5 -24.18 -6.82 -10.61
C ASN A 5 -23.73 -5.37 -10.40
N ILE A 6 -24.08 -4.52 -11.34
CA ILE A 6 -23.90 -3.07 -11.17
C ILE A 6 -25.10 -2.57 -10.37
N TYR A 7 -24.85 -2.10 -9.16
CA TYR A 7 -25.86 -1.43 -8.34
C TYR A 7 -25.67 0.08 -8.52
N VAL A 8 -26.64 0.74 -9.14
CA VAL A 8 -26.73 2.20 -9.14
C VAL A 8 -27.65 2.59 -8.00
N THR A 9 -27.10 3.10 -6.91
CA THR A 9 -27.92 3.71 -5.86
C THR A 9 -28.15 5.17 -6.22
N GLN A 10 -29.43 5.57 -6.31
CA GLN A 10 -29.74 7.00 -6.38
C GLN A 10 -29.34 7.65 -5.04
N ALA A 11 -28.82 8.88 -5.12
CA ALA A 11 -28.51 9.68 -3.94
C ALA A 11 -29.80 9.89 -3.13
N GLY A 12 -29.99 9.10 -2.12
CA GLY A 12 -30.97 9.30 -1.05
C GLY A 12 -30.24 9.77 0.20
N GLU A 13 -30.94 10.41 1.11
CA GLU A 13 -30.40 10.66 2.45
C GLU A 13 -29.95 9.32 3.04
N VAL A 14 -28.63 9.16 3.16
CA VAL A 14 -28.05 7.97 3.82
C VAL A 14 -28.29 8.17 5.31
N ALA A 15 -29.34 7.53 5.83
CA ALA A 15 -29.58 7.50 7.27
C ALA A 15 -28.34 6.91 7.97
N GLY A 16 -27.78 7.66 8.92
CA GLY A 16 -26.60 7.22 9.67
C GLY A 16 -25.23 7.67 9.12
N PHE A 17 -25.16 8.51 8.09
CA PHE A 17 -23.88 9.02 7.58
C PHE A 17 -23.00 9.67 8.67
N ALA A 18 -23.61 10.36 9.63
CA ALA A 18 -22.91 10.97 10.77
C ALA A 18 -22.22 9.92 11.66
N ASP A 19 -22.78 8.71 11.79
CA ASP A 19 -22.24 7.65 12.62
C ASP A 19 -20.98 7.02 12.01
N TYR A 20 -20.92 6.93 10.67
CA TYR A 20 -19.75 6.40 9.97
C TYR A 20 -18.53 7.35 10.02
N CYS A 21 -18.74 8.64 10.25
CA CYS A 21 -17.68 9.63 10.41
C CYS A 21 -17.24 9.81 11.87
N ALA A 22 -17.95 9.20 12.81
CA ALA A 22 -17.60 9.29 14.23
C ALA A 22 -16.29 8.54 14.53
N LYS A 23 -15.52 9.08 15.47
CA LYS A 23 -14.34 8.35 15.98
C LYS A 23 -14.78 7.08 16.70
N GLY A 24 -13.99 6.02 16.55
CA GLY A 24 -14.18 4.75 17.25
C GLY A 24 -13.86 4.85 18.75
N ALA A 25 -13.89 3.70 19.42
CA ALA A 25 -13.78 3.62 20.88
C ALA A 25 -12.33 3.64 21.40
N TYR A 26 -11.34 3.41 20.53
CA TYR A 26 -9.94 3.31 20.94
C TYR A 26 -9.21 4.64 20.84
N THR A 27 -8.13 4.78 21.63
CA THR A 27 -7.23 5.94 21.59
C THR A 27 -6.12 5.69 20.56
N PRO A 28 -6.05 6.45 19.45
CA PRO A 28 -4.98 6.30 18.48
C PRO A 28 -3.62 6.72 19.06
N VAL A 29 -2.61 5.89 18.83
CA VAL A 29 -1.20 6.23 19.02
C VAL A 29 -0.55 6.33 17.65
N CYS A 30 0.24 7.37 17.41
CA CYS A 30 0.97 7.56 16.16
C CYS A 30 2.47 7.59 16.44
N LEU A 31 3.24 6.83 15.67
CA LEU A 31 4.70 6.81 15.71
C LEU A 31 5.26 7.01 14.30
N THR A 32 6.46 7.59 14.24
CA THR A 32 7.29 7.62 13.03
C THR A 32 8.33 6.50 13.09
N TYR A 33 8.64 5.92 11.95
CA TYR A 33 9.73 4.94 11.85
C TYR A 33 10.63 5.23 10.66
N GLY A 34 11.90 4.83 10.77
CA GLY A 34 12.90 5.06 9.73
C GLY A 34 14.31 4.78 10.21
N PRO A 35 15.30 4.67 9.29
CA PRO A 35 16.71 4.43 9.62
C PRO A 35 17.40 5.65 10.21
N ASP A 36 16.88 6.85 9.95
CA ASP A 36 17.48 8.11 10.43
C ASP A 36 17.17 8.37 11.90
N GLY A 37 18.10 9.01 12.58
CA GLY A 37 17.89 9.44 13.96
C GLY A 37 16.73 10.47 14.07
N GLY A 38 15.98 10.38 15.17
CA GLY A 38 14.83 11.26 15.44
C GLY A 38 13.47 10.66 15.11
N THR A 39 13.40 9.39 14.69
CA THR A 39 12.18 8.59 14.61
C THR A 39 11.88 7.91 15.95
N ASP A 40 10.61 7.57 16.16
CA ASP A 40 10.15 6.89 17.37
C ASP A 40 10.58 5.41 17.38
N MET A 41 10.76 4.83 16.20
CA MET A 41 11.17 3.45 16.01
C MET A 41 12.22 3.37 14.89
N THR A 42 13.36 2.75 15.18
CA THR A 42 14.46 2.58 14.21
C THR A 42 14.22 1.35 13.33
N THR A 43 14.41 1.51 12.04
CA THR A 43 14.27 0.49 10.99
C THR A 43 15.50 0.43 10.09
N GLY A 44 15.52 -0.50 9.15
CA GLY A 44 16.61 -0.69 8.21
C GLY A 44 16.47 0.10 6.90
N THR A 45 17.28 -0.30 5.94
CA THR A 45 17.26 0.14 4.53
C THR A 45 17.29 -1.06 3.61
N VAL A 46 16.81 -0.89 2.37
CA VAL A 46 16.78 -1.94 1.34
C VAL A 46 17.48 -1.51 0.06
N ASP A 47 18.14 -2.44 -0.64
CA ASP A 47 18.70 -2.20 -1.98
C ASP A 47 17.63 -2.41 -3.06
N LEU A 48 17.10 -1.32 -3.59
CA LEU A 48 16.13 -1.32 -4.70
C LEU A 48 16.80 -1.26 -6.08
N SER A 49 18.13 -1.23 -6.16
CA SER A 49 18.84 -1.11 -7.45
C SER A 49 18.56 -2.23 -8.45
N PRO A 50 18.17 -3.46 -8.06
CA PRO A 50 17.76 -4.51 -8.99
C PRO A 50 16.43 -4.24 -9.71
N TYR A 51 15.56 -3.44 -9.09
CA TYR A 51 14.17 -3.23 -9.50
C TYR A 51 13.95 -1.87 -10.17
N VAL A 52 14.99 -1.09 -10.40
CA VAL A 52 14.91 0.25 -10.99
C VAL A 52 15.78 0.38 -12.24
N ALA A 53 15.32 1.19 -13.19
CA ALA A 53 16.14 1.54 -14.35
C ALA A 53 17.40 2.29 -13.95
N LYS A 54 18.49 2.12 -14.74
CA LYS A 54 19.73 2.85 -14.52
C LYS A 54 19.49 4.36 -14.51
N GLU A 55 19.92 5.00 -13.45
CA GLU A 55 19.75 6.43 -13.23
C GLU A 55 21.01 7.21 -13.68
N LYS A 56 20.80 8.38 -14.31
CA LYS A 56 21.90 9.29 -14.64
C LYS A 56 22.54 9.82 -13.35
N LYS A 57 23.87 9.96 -13.34
CA LYS A 57 24.64 10.36 -12.15
C LYS A 57 24.10 11.62 -11.46
N TRP A 58 23.69 12.63 -12.23
CA TRP A 58 23.18 13.88 -11.67
C TRP A 58 21.79 13.72 -11.00
N HIS A 59 20.90 12.86 -11.53
CA HIS A 59 19.63 12.53 -10.88
C HIS A 59 19.85 11.83 -9.54
N ARG A 60 20.81 10.89 -9.49
CA ARG A 60 21.17 10.21 -8.24
C ARG A 60 21.68 11.21 -7.20
N ILE A 61 22.52 12.18 -7.59
CA ILE A 61 23.02 13.21 -6.67
C ILE A 61 21.87 14.11 -6.20
N TYR A 62 20.99 14.53 -7.11
CA TYR A 62 19.81 15.33 -6.80
C TYR A 62 18.92 14.58 -5.78
N ARG A 63 18.58 13.32 -6.07
CA ARG A 63 17.76 12.48 -5.18
C ARG A 63 18.39 12.35 -3.79
N SER A 64 19.65 11.94 -3.71
CA SER A 64 20.33 11.75 -2.43
C SER A 64 20.50 13.04 -1.63
N PHE A 65 20.50 14.19 -2.27
CA PHE A 65 20.51 15.48 -1.58
C PHE A 65 19.20 15.74 -0.81
N PHE A 66 18.06 15.38 -1.40
CA PHE A 66 16.75 15.60 -0.78
C PHE A 66 16.31 14.47 0.14
N THR A 67 16.57 13.21 -0.22
CA THR A 67 16.15 12.05 0.55
C THR A 67 17.19 11.54 1.54
N LYS A 68 18.43 12.07 1.50
CA LYS A 68 19.63 11.59 2.22
C LYS A 68 20.06 10.17 1.85
N HIS A 69 19.26 9.44 1.09
CA HIS A 69 19.44 8.06 0.68
C HIS A 69 19.60 7.91 -0.83
N THR A 70 20.03 6.74 -1.25
CA THR A 70 20.07 6.30 -2.63
C THR A 70 19.17 5.09 -2.81
N ARG A 71 19.00 4.60 -4.05
CA ARG A 71 18.23 3.36 -4.29
C ARG A 71 18.92 2.09 -3.81
N LYS A 72 20.20 2.18 -3.40
CA LYS A 72 20.95 1.06 -2.81
C LYS A 72 20.78 0.96 -1.30
N ASP A 73 20.31 2.01 -0.71
CA ASP A 73 20.06 2.17 0.73
C ASP A 73 18.73 2.89 0.93
N ALA A 74 17.70 2.48 0.20
CA ALA A 74 16.37 3.07 0.30
C ALA A 74 15.81 2.88 1.71
N PRO A 75 15.30 3.95 2.35
CA PRO A 75 14.83 3.85 3.73
C PRO A 75 13.55 3.01 3.81
N ILE A 76 13.49 2.10 4.75
CA ILE A 76 12.24 1.48 5.20
C ILE A 76 11.67 2.46 6.23
N ALA A 77 10.70 3.28 5.84
CA ALA A 77 10.27 4.42 6.63
C ALA A 77 8.77 4.72 6.45
N GLY A 78 8.21 5.45 7.41
CA GLY A 78 6.82 5.87 7.35
C GLY A 78 6.24 6.30 8.69
N LYS A 79 4.93 6.17 8.79
CA LYS A 79 4.17 6.42 10.03
C LYS A 79 3.27 5.22 10.31
N ILE A 80 3.10 4.91 11.57
CA ILE A 80 2.20 3.85 12.03
C ILE A 80 1.24 4.39 13.08
N TRP A 81 -0.04 4.06 12.95
CA TRP A 81 -1.07 4.32 13.94
C TRP A 81 -1.64 3.00 14.43
N PHE A 82 -1.87 2.90 15.74
CA PHE A 82 -2.48 1.72 16.34
C PHE A 82 -3.35 2.10 17.55
N PRO A 83 -4.34 1.27 17.90
CA PRO A 83 -5.13 1.48 19.10
C PRO A 83 -4.26 1.22 20.35
N LYS A 84 -4.27 2.16 21.28
CA LYS A 84 -3.49 2.05 22.53
C LYS A 84 -3.91 0.82 23.34
N GLU A 85 -5.22 0.61 23.45
CA GLU A 85 -5.83 -0.34 24.38
C GLU A 85 -6.04 -1.74 23.78
N ALA A 86 -5.84 -1.90 22.46
CA ALA A 86 -6.04 -3.17 21.78
C ALA A 86 -4.73 -3.80 21.31
N GLU A 87 -4.75 -5.11 21.14
CA GLU A 87 -3.69 -5.94 20.60
C GLU A 87 -4.26 -6.84 19.50
N ASN A 88 -3.39 -7.43 18.70
CA ASN A 88 -3.74 -8.35 17.61
C ASN A 88 -4.82 -7.77 16.68
N CYS A 89 -4.57 -6.56 16.19
CA CYS A 89 -5.48 -5.81 15.34
C CYS A 89 -5.15 -6.04 13.86
N PRO A 90 -6.15 -6.14 12.97
CA PRO A 90 -5.90 -6.18 11.54
C PRO A 90 -5.15 -4.93 11.09
N VAL A 91 -4.28 -5.06 10.07
CA VAL A 91 -3.43 -3.98 9.61
C VAL A 91 -3.69 -3.60 8.16
N VAL A 92 -3.64 -2.29 7.89
CA VAL A 92 -3.69 -1.73 6.53
C VAL A 92 -2.39 -1.02 6.24
N PHE A 93 -1.65 -1.48 5.23
CA PHE A 93 -0.48 -0.78 4.70
C PHE A 93 -0.89 0.09 3.52
N MET A 94 -0.55 1.39 3.59
CA MET A 94 -0.92 2.41 2.61
C MET A 94 0.28 2.88 1.81
N ALA A 95 0.14 2.81 0.48
CA ALA A 95 1.09 3.32 -0.50
C ALA A 95 0.53 4.57 -1.20
N HIS A 96 1.27 5.68 -1.14
CA HIS A 96 0.87 6.95 -1.75
C HIS A 96 1.13 6.98 -3.27
N GLY A 97 0.52 7.95 -3.97
CA GLY A 97 0.72 8.22 -5.39
C GLY A 97 2.10 8.82 -5.71
N ASN A 98 2.30 9.16 -6.99
CA ASN A 98 3.52 9.83 -7.44
C ASN A 98 3.43 11.33 -7.21
N HIS A 99 4.43 11.88 -6.54
CA HIS A 99 4.54 13.30 -6.23
C HIS A 99 5.98 13.79 -6.44
N SER A 100 6.27 15.02 -6.02
CA SER A 100 7.66 15.49 -5.92
C SER A 100 8.44 14.68 -4.88
N ILE A 101 9.71 14.44 -5.12
CA ILE A 101 10.63 13.80 -4.18
C ILE A 101 10.74 14.54 -2.83
N THR A 102 10.38 15.82 -2.82
CA THR A 102 10.38 16.66 -1.61
C THR A 102 9.05 16.67 -0.88
N ALA A 103 8.01 16.02 -1.43
CA ALA A 103 6.69 15.96 -0.81
C ALA A 103 6.61 14.75 0.13
N GLU A 104 6.43 15.00 1.42
CA GLU A 104 6.24 13.92 2.42
C GLU A 104 4.82 13.34 2.32
N SER A 105 4.51 12.70 1.19
CA SER A 105 3.16 12.28 0.80
C SER A 105 2.54 11.28 1.76
N TYR A 106 3.36 10.44 2.41
CA TYR A 106 2.91 9.47 3.41
C TYR A 106 2.25 10.15 4.63
N ARG A 107 2.56 11.42 4.92
CA ARG A 107 1.92 12.20 6.00
C ARG A 107 0.52 12.69 5.65
N GLY A 108 0.16 12.70 4.39
CA GLY A 108 -1.16 13.12 3.93
C GLY A 108 -2.31 12.23 4.40
N TYR A 109 -2.01 11.05 4.93
CA TYR A 109 -2.98 10.07 5.41
C TYR A 109 -3.17 10.05 6.93
N ASP A 110 -2.66 11.05 7.64
CA ASP A 110 -2.79 11.15 9.10
C ASP A 110 -4.25 11.01 9.58
N TYR A 111 -5.19 11.64 8.87
CA TYR A 111 -6.62 11.57 9.19
C TYR A 111 -7.18 10.14 9.12
N LEU A 112 -6.70 9.35 8.13
CA LEU A 112 -7.13 7.96 7.94
C LEU A 112 -6.51 7.05 9.00
N GLY A 113 -5.24 7.28 9.33
CA GLY A 113 -4.55 6.57 10.41
C GLY A 113 -5.22 6.77 11.76
N GLU A 114 -5.55 8.02 12.11
CA GLU A 114 -6.29 8.32 13.34
C GLU A 114 -7.68 7.66 13.35
N TYR A 115 -8.39 7.72 12.23
CA TYR A 115 -9.72 7.14 12.10
C TYR A 115 -9.68 5.62 12.27
N LEU A 116 -8.86 4.91 11.49
CA LEU A 116 -8.76 3.45 11.51
C LEU A 116 -8.27 2.93 12.87
N ALA A 117 -7.25 3.58 13.46
CA ALA A 117 -6.77 3.20 14.79
C ALA A 117 -7.84 3.39 15.87
N SER A 118 -8.68 4.44 15.76
CA SER A 118 -9.81 4.60 16.67
C SER A 118 -10.85 3.48 16.58
N HIS A 119 -10.90 2.75 15.45
CA HIS A 119 -11.80 1.64 15.18
C HIS A 119 -11.16 0.25 15.37
N GLY A 120 -9.94 0.19 15.90
CA GLY A 120 -9.31 -1.10 16.23
C GLY A 120 -8.44 -1.68 15.11
N TYR A 121 -8.02 -0.86 14.14
CA TYR A 121 -7.08 -1.27 13.09
C TYR A 121 -5.69 -0.68 13.37
N VAL A 122 -4.66 -1.37 12.93
CA VAL A 122 -3.36 -0.76 12.71
C VAL A 122 -3.33 -0.17 11.30
N PHE A 123 -2.77 1.03 11.15
CA PHE A 123 -2.59 1.66 9.85
C PHE A 123 -1.15 2.09 9.67
N VAL A 124 -0.53 1.70 8.56
CA VAL A 124 0.87 2.03 8.24
C VAL A 124 0.90 2.79 6.93
N SER A 125 1.35 4.04 6.95
CA SER A 125 1.56 4.85 5.75
C SER A 125 3.04 4.84 5.38
N VAL A 126 3.37 4.14 4.30
CA VAL A 126 4.76 3.90 3.85
C VAL A 126 5.31 5.13 3.13
N ASP A 127 6.55 5.49 3.43
CA ASP A 127 7.30 6.52 2.70
C ASP A 127 7.99 5.92 1.46
N GLU A 128 7.43 6.20 0.30
CA GLU A 128 7.98 5.79 -1.00
C GLU A 128 8.56 6.98 -1.79
N ASN A 129 8.83 8.12 -1.14
CA ASN A 129 9.27 9.35 -1.80
C ASN A 129 10.57 9.17 -2.59
N ILE A 130 11.44 8.25 -2.16
CA ILE A 130 12.67 7.94 -2.88
C ILE A 130 12.43 7.44 -4.31
N LEU A 131 11.23 6.95 -4.62
CA LEU A 131 10.78 6.46 -5.93
C LEU A 131 9.84 7.44 -6.65
N ASN A 132 9.66 8.64 -6.14
CA ASN A 132 8.84 9.67 -6.79
C ASN A 132 9.53 10.30 -8.01
N GLU A 133 8.76 11.07 -8.81
CA GLU A 133 9.15 11.82 -10.01
C GLU A 133 9.50 10.97 -11.24
N ARG A 134 9.36 9.64 -11.19
CA ARG A 134 9.60 8.78 -12.33
C ARG A 134 8.45 7.82 -12.57
N SER A 135 8.15 7.59 -13.83
CA SER A 135 7.29 6.49 -14.27
C SER A 135 8.09 5.17 -14.35
N GLY A 136 7.41 4.04 -14.25
CA GLY A 136 8.02 2.73 -14.51
C GLY A 136 8.90 2.21 -13.38
N GLU A 137 8.60 2.55 -12.13
CA GLU A 137 9.27 2.01 -10.94
C GLU A 137 8.26 1.41 -9.94
N ASN A 138 7.10 0.93 -10.45
CA ASN A 138 6.08 0.30 -9.60
C ASN A 138 6.56 -1.02 -9.01
N ASP A 139 7.38 -1.76 -9.72
CA ASP A 139 8.04 -2.96 -9.21
C ASP A 139 8.95 -2.67 -8.00
N ALA A 140 9.76 -1.61 -8.06
CA ALA A 140 10.58 -1.20 -6.93
C ALA A 140 9.74 -0.70 -5.75
N ARG A 141 8.60 -0.03 -6.01
CA ARG A 141 7.66 0.40 -4.97
C ARG A 141 6.97 -0.81 -4.32
N ALA A 142 6.61 -1.82 -5.11
CA ALA A 142 6.05 -3.07 -4.61
C ALA A 142 7.02 -3.79 -3.66
N VAL A 143 8.30 -3.87 -4.02
CA VAL A 143 9.34 -4.43 -3.15
C VAL A 143 9.50 -3.59 -1.89
N LEU A 144 9.56 -2.25 -1.98
CA LEU A 144 9.69 -1.38 -0.81
C LEU A 144 8.50 -1.54 0.15
N LEU A 145 7.29 -1.70 -0.37
CA LEU A 145 6.11 -1.98 0.45
C LEU A 145 6.24 -3.32 1.18
N LEU A 146 6.65 -4.39 0.49
CA LEU A 146 6.84 -5.71 1.10
C LEU A 146 7.94 -5.72 2.16
N GLU A 147 9.03 -5.00 1.94
CA GLU A 147 10.09 -4.81 2.94
C GLU A 147 9.58 -4.03 4.17
N ASN A 148 8.71 -3.02 3.97
CA ASN A 148 8.07 -2.34 5.10
C ASN A 148 7.16 -3.29 5.90
N ILE A 149 6.42 -4.18 5.22
CA ILE A 149 5.62 -5.20 5.91
C ILE A 149 6.53 -6.07 6.78
N GLY A 150 7.60 -6.64 6.22
CA GLY A 150 8.52 -7.49 6.96
C GLY A 150 9.13 -6.82 8.17
N GLU A 151 9.65 -5.60 8.00
CA GLU A 151 10.26 -4.83 9.08
C GLU A 151 9.25 -4.54 10.21
N ILE A 152 8.02 -4.14 9.88
CA ILE A 152 6.99 -3.84 10.88
C ILE A 152 6.51 -5.10 11.59
N LEU A 153 6.38 -6.24 10.90
CA LEU A 153 6.03 -7.51 11.53
C LEU A 153 7.15 -8.03 12.44
N GLU A 154 8.42 -7.84 12.07
CA GLU A 154 9.56 -8.14 12.96
C GLU A 154 9.46 -7.32 14.26
N LYS A 155 9.17 -6.01 14.16
CA LYS A 155 8.95 -5.15 15.33
C LYS A 155 7.73 -5.57 16.16
N ASN A 156 6.68 -6.07 15.51
CA ASN A 156 5.49 -6.61 16.19
C ASN A 156 5.81 -7.83 17.06
N GLY A 157 6.79 -8.64 16.66
CA GLY A 157 7.27 -9.80 17.41
C GLY A 157 8.27 -9.49 18.54
N ASP A 158 8.81 -8.28 18.63
CA ASP A 158 9.84 -7.89 19.59
C ASP A 158 9.26 -7.12 20.78
N GLU A 159 9.31 -7.71 21.98
CA GLU A 159 8.80 -7.12 23.24
C GLU A 159 9.41 -5.74 23.58
N SER A 160 10.56 -5.42 23.03
CA SER A 160 11.23 -4.13 23.27
C SER A 160 10.65 -2.99 22.42
N GLN A 161 9.82 -3.31 21.42
CA GLN A 161 9.31 -2.34 20.46
C GLN A 161 7.94 -1.79 20.86
N PRO A 162 7.65 -0.53 20.52
CA PRO A 162 6.39 0.09 20.92
C PRO A 162 5.15 -0.50 20.21
N VAL A 163 5.36 -1.26 19.11
CA VAL A 163 4.31 -1.93 18.33
C VAL A 163 4.16 -3.41 18.68
N TYR A 164 4.84 -3.89 19.72
CA TYR A 164 4.77 -5.29 20.15
C TYR A 164 3.34 -5.76 20.37
N SER A 165 3.02 -6.91 19.77
CA SER A 165 1.68 -7.56 19.82
C SER A 165 0.51 -6.71 19.31
N LYS A 166 0.75 -5.63 18.57
CA LYS A 166 -0.34 -4.78 18.05
C LYS A 166 -1.00 -5.34 16.82
N ILE A 167 -0.29 -6.09 15.99
CA ILE A 167 -0.70 -6.50 14.64
C ILE A 167 -1.14 -7.96 14.61
N ASP A 168 -2.29 -8.22 14.00
CA ASP A 168 -2.73 -9.53 13.55
C ASP A 168 -2.11 -9.81 12.16
N GLU A 169 -1.06 -10.63 12.15
CA GLU A 169 -0.28 -10.95 10.96
C GLU A 169 -1.06 -11.82 9.96
N ASP A 170 -2.16 -12.42 10.38
CA ASP A 170 -3.06 -13.20 9.51
C ASP A 170 -4.10 -12.32 8.78
N ASN A 171 -4.17 -11.02 9.08
CA ASN A 171 -5.16 -10.10 8.53
C ASN A 171 -4.53 -8.79 8.04
N ILE A 172 -3.79 -8.88 6.93
CA ILE A 172 -3.12 -7.76 6.26
C ILE A 172 -3.96 -7.30 5.07
N ALA A 173 -4.21 -5.99 4.96
CA ALA A 173 -4.73 -5.36 3.77
C ALA A 173 -3.71 -4.37 3.18
N LEU A 174 -3.66 -4.29 1.85
CA LEU A 174 -2.89 -3.26 1.15
C LEU A 174 -3.85 -2.22 0.61
N MET A 175 -3.54 -0.95 0.81
CA MET A 175 -4.26 0.17 0.26
C MET A 175 -3.31 1.03 -0.56
N GLY A 176 -3.77 1.53 -1.71
CA GLY A 176 -2.92 2.38 -2.55
C GLY A 176 -3.70 3.44 -3.29
N HIS A 177 -3.10 4.61 -3.47
CA HIS A 177 -3.68 5.72 -4.22
C HIS A 177 -2.89 5.97 -5.50
N SER A 178 -3.60 6.21 -6.63
CA SER A 178 -2.98 6.52 -7.92
C SER A 178 -1.98 5.43 -8.32
N ARG A 179 -0.70 5.75 -8.53
CA ARG A 179 0.37 4.78 -8.77
C ARG A 179 0.48 3.72 -7.67
N GLY A 180 0.27 4.10 -6.40
CA GLY A 180 0.22 3.15 -5.30
C GLY A 180 -0.94 2.17 -5.43
N GLY A 181 -2.07 2.60 -6.01
CA GLY A 181 -3.23 1.75 -6.27
C GLY A 181 -2.98 0.65 -7.31
N GLU A 182 -2.14 0.89 -8.31
CA GLU A 182 -1.63 -0.15 -9.21
C GLU A 182 -0.61 -1.05 -8.49
N MET A 183 0.37 -0.42 -7.83
CA MET A 183 1.50 -1.10 -7.23
C MET A 183 1.11 -2.13 -6.16
N ILE A 184 0.00 -1.95 -5.42
CA ILE A 184 -0.44 -2.97 -4.45
C ILE A 184 -0.82 -4.29 -5.11
N ALA A 185 -1.26 -4.27 -6.37
CA ALA A 185 -1.50 -5.50 -7.13
C ALA A 185 -0.18 -6.19 -7.49
N ASP A 186 0.85 -5.42 -7.88
CA ASP A 186 2.19 -5.95 -8.11
C ASP A 186 2.80 -6.52 -6.82
N ALA A 187 2.62 -5.83 -5.69
CA ALA A 187 3.08 -6.30 -4.38
C ALA A 187 2.41 -7.62 -3.97
N TYR A 188 1.10 -7.75 -4.22
CA TYR A 188 0.41 -9.01 -3.98
C TYR A 188 0.98 -10.15 -4.82
N LEU A 189 1.26 -9.93 -6.11
CA LEU A 189 1.87 -10.95 -6.96
C LEU A 189 3.30 -11.30 -6.52
N PHE A 190 4.10 -10.31 -6.13
CA PHE A 190 5.47 -10.56 -5.65
C PHE A 190 5.49 -11.32 -4.32
N ASN A 191 4.44 -11.16 -3.52
CA ASN A 191 4.23 -11.96 -2.31
C ASN A 191 3.95 -13.44 -2.59
N GLU A 192 3.39 -13.74 -3.78
CA GLU A 192 3.07 -15.12 -4.21
C GLU A 192 4.19 -15.75 -5.07
N TYR A 193 5.14 -14.94 -5.55
CA TYR A 193 6.20 -15.43 -6.45
C TYR A 193 7.49 -15.76 -5.70
N ASP A 194 8.19 -16.80 -6.18
CA ASP A 194 9.51 -17.18 -5.66
C ASP A 194 10.64 -16.29 -6.19
N ALA A 195 10.39 -15.48 -7.24
CA ALA A 195 11.41 -14.66 -7.88
C ALA A 195 10.82 -13.46 -8.62
N TYR A 196 11.65 -12.43 -8.77
CA TYR A 196 11.29 -11.22 -9.52
C TYR A 196 11.02 -11.54 -11.00
N PRO A 197 9.82 -11.25 -11.53
CA PRO A 197 9.40 -11.64 -12.88
C PRO A 197 10.29 -11.13 -14.00
N SER A 198 10.84 -9.91 -13.86
CA SER A 198 11.72 -9.31 -14.87
C SER A 198 13.17 -9.82 -14.80
N ASN A 199 13.58 -10.48 -13.71
CA ASN A 199 14.89 -11.09 -13.55
C ASN A 199 14.90 -12.16 -12.46
N GLY A 200 14.69 -13.40 -12.83
CA GLY A 200 14.64 -14.57 -11.93
C GLY A 200 15.92 -14.87 -11.13
N MET A 201 16.97 -14.05 -11.25
CA MET A 201 18.13 -14.15 -10.35
C MET A 201 17.89 -13.52 -8.98
N PHE A 202 16.88 -12.67 -8.87
CA PHE A 202 16.47 -12.04 -7.60
C PHE A 202 15.30 -12.84 -7.02
N MET A 203 15.59 -13.58 -5.96
CA MET A 203 14.59 -14.40 -5.27
C MET A 203 13.77 -13.56 -4.32
N PHE A 204 12.48 -13.88 -4.20
CA PHE A 204 11.58 -13.38 -3.18
C PHE A 204 11.36 -14.45 -2.09
N ASP A 205 11.17 -14.01 -0.88
CA ASP A 205 10.83 -14.86 0.27
C ASP A 205 9.76 -14.14 1.11
N TYR A 206 8.83 -13.50 0.39
CA TYR A 206 7.67 -12.89 1.04
C TYR A 206 6.61 -13.96 1.24
N HIS A 207 5.64 -14.03 1.81
CA HIS A 207 4.52 -14.95 2.00
C HIS A 207 3.60 -14.43 3.10
N TYR A 208 3.40 -13.10 3.11
CA TYR A 208 2.52 -12.46 4.06
C TYR A 208 1.07 -12.81 3.79
N ARG A 209 0.25 -12.84 4.83
CA ARG A 209 -1.18 -13.15 4.75
C ARG A 209 -2.00 -11.94 4.28
N ILE A 210 -1.81 -11.54 3.03
CA ILE A 210 -2.55 -10.44 2.41
C ILE A 210 -3.96 -10.92 2.05
N ARG A 211 -4.97 -10.31 2.67
CA ARG A 211 -6.39 -10.68 2.53
C ARG A 211 -7.15 -9.79 1.56
N ALA A 212 -6.79 -8.50 1.49
CA ALA A 212 -7.54 -7.53 0.72
C ALA A 212 -6.63 -6.48 0.08
N LEU A 213 -7.03 -6.00 -1.09
CA LEU A 213 -6.43 -4.89 -1.81
C LEU A 213 -7.47 -3.78 -1.99
N ILE A 214 -7.11 -2.55 -1.66
CA ILE A 214 -7.97 -1.36 -1.78
C ILE A 214 -7.27 -0.34 -2.68
N ALA A 215 -7.71 -0.25 -3.93
CA ALA A 215 -7.16 0.66 -4.94
C ALA A 215 -8.00 1.94 -5.04
N VAL A 216 -7.40 3.09 -4.74
CA VAL A 216 -8.06 4.40 -4.79
C VAL A 216 -7.54 5.16 -6.00
N ALA A 217 -8.42 5.45 -6.97
CA ALA A 217 -8.09 6.11 -8.23
C ALA A 217 -6.79 5.57 -8.85
N PRO A 218 -6.66 4.25 -9.06
CA PRO A 218 -5.40 3.63 -9.47
C PRO A 218 -5.02 3.99 -10.90
N SER A 219 -3.71 4.12 -11.17
CA SER A 219 -3.17 3.94 -12.51
C SER A 219 -3.15 2.46 -12.88
N VAL A 220 -2.85 2.14 -14.13
CA VAL A 220 -2.64 0.77 -14.62
C VAL A 220 -1.53 0.74 -15.66
N SER A 221 -0.93 -0.43 -15.86
CA SER A 221 0.06 -0.71 -16.91
C SER A 221 1.35 0.12 -16.84
N GLN A 222 1.71 0.68 -15.68
CA GLN A 222 3.00 1.32 -15.48
C GLN A 222 4.12 0.30 -15.26
N TYR A 223 3.78 -0.86 -14.74
CA TYR A 223 4.63 -2.06 -14.70
C TYR A 223 3.82 -3.25 -15.20
N LEU A 224 4.46 -4.08 -16.01
CA LEU A 224 3.87 -5.32 -16.56
C LEU A 224 4.75 -6.49 -16.15
N PRO A 225 4.37 -7.29 -15.15
CA PRO A 225 5.15 -8.45 -14.69
C PRO A 225 5.45 -9.40 -15.84
N ALA A 226 6.73 -9.60 -16.15
CA ALA A 226 7.19 -10.38 -17.32
C ALA A 226 6.53 -9.96 -18.66
N GLY A 227 6.05 -8.72 -18.78
CA GLY A 227 5.39 -8.18 -19.97
C GLY A 227 3.90 -8.51 -20.10
N HIS A 228 3.27 -9.01 -19.04
CA HIS A 228 1.85 -9.32 -18.97
C HIS A 228 1.10 -8.37 -18.04
N GLU A 229 -0.20 -8.21 -18.27
CA GLU A 229 -1.07 -7.52 -17.32
C GLU A 229 -1.10 -8.23 -15.97
N THR A 230 -1.30 -7.48 -14.90
CA THR A 230 -1.39 -8.01 -13.55
C THR A 230 -2.72 -8.74 -13.36
N GLU A 231 -2.67 -10.05 -13.24
CA GLU A 231 -3.83 -10.91 -12.96
C GLU A 231 -3.86 -11.25 -11.47
N LEU A 232 -4.97 -10.97 -10.81
CA LEU A 232 -5.18 -11.27 -9.40
C LEU A 232 -6.09 -12.49 -9.24
N SER A 233 -5.75 -13.35 -8.29
CA SER A 233 -6.58 -14.50 -7.95
C SER A 233 -6.71 -14.64 -6.44
N ASP A 234 -7.93 -14.98 -6.00
CA ASP A 234 -8.21 -15.38 -4.62
C ASP A 234 -7.84 -14.35 -3.52
N VAL A 235 -8.01 -13.06 -3.84
CA VAL A 235 -7.85 -11.93 -2.92
C VAL A 235 -9.08 -11.00 -3.01
N ASP A 236 -9.52 -10.45 -1.88
CA ASP A 236 -10.57 -9.44 -1.88
C ASP A 236 -10.05 -8.16 -2.55
N TYR A 237 -10.82 -7.59 -3.47
CA TYR A 237 -10.40 -6.42 -4.23
C TYR A 237 -11.49 -5.34 -4.23
N LEU A 238 -11.12 -4.14 -3.77
CA LEU A 238 -11.98 -2.96 -3.82
C LEU A 238 -11.30 -1.86 -4.62
N VAL A 239 -11.96 -1.35 -5.65
CA VAL A 239 -11.56 -0.12 -6.33
C VAL A 239 -12.52 1.01 -6.01
N LEU A 240 -11.98 2.17 -5.66
CA LEU A 240 -12.69 3.42 -5.40
C LEU A 240 -12.24 4.46 -6.42
N GLN A 241 -13.17 5.05 -7.17
CA GLN A 241 -12.84 6.06 -8.18
C GLN A 241 -13.84 7.21 -8.15
N GLY A 242 -13.34 8.43 -8.16
CA GLY A 242 -14.17 9.63 -8.34
C GLY A 242 -14.67 9.76 -9.77
N ALA A 243 -15.97 10.01 -9.97
CA ALA A 243 -16.54 10.22 -11.29
C ALA A 243 -16.02 11.49 -11.98
N ASN A 244 -15.57 12.47 -11.19
CA ASN A 244 -15.03 13.75 -11.64
C ASN A 244 -13.52 13.86 -11.36
N ASP A 245 -12.81 12.73 -11.34
CA ASP A 245 -11.36 12.73 -11.16
C ASP A 245 -10.69 13.45 -12.35
N GLN A 246 -9.86 14.46 -12.06
CA GLN A 246 -9.19 15.27 -13.08
C GLN A 246 -7.78 14.79 -13.39
N ASP A 247 -7.23 13.89 -12.59
CA ASP A 247 -5.91 13.28 -12.78
C ASP A 247 -6.06 11.93 -13.51
N ILE A 248 -6.85 11.03 -12.96
CA ILE A 248 -7.20 9.75 -13.59
C ILE A 248 -8.58 9.91 -14.22
N SER A 249 -8.64 10.57 -15.37
CA SER A 249 -9.88 10.99 -16.04
C SER A 249 -10.64 9.87 -16.76
N VAL A 250 -10.07 8.66 -16.82
CA VAL A 250 -10.69 7.45 -17.36
C VAL A 250 -10.73 6.38 -16.26
N PHE A 251 -11.65 5.43 -16.40
CA PHE A 251 -11.87 4.40 -15.38
C PHE A 251 -10.80 3.30 -15.42
N LEU A 252 -9.52 3.66 -15.23
CA LEU A 252 -8.41 2.73 -15.29
C LEU A 252 -8.53 1.62 -14.22
N GLY A 253 -9.05 1.95 -13.04
CA GLY A 253 -9.27 0.96 -12.00
C GLY A 253 -10.16 -0.22 -12.40
N ASN A 254 -11.04 -0.03 -13.41
CA ASN A 254 -11.83 -1.13 -13.94
C ASN A 254 -11.01 -2.15 -14.72
N GLU A 255 -9.92 -1.76 -15.37
CA GLU A 255 -9.05 -2.70 -16.09
C GLU A 255 -8.48 -3.73 -15.11
N GLN A 256 -7.93 -3.29 -13.99
CA GLN A 256 -7.46 -4.19 -12.95
C GLN A 256 -8.60 -5.00 -12.31
N TYR A 257 -9.77 -4.38 -12.10
CA TYR A 257 -10.94 -5.07 -11.56
C TYR A 257 -11.42 -6.22 -12.46
N GLU A 258 -11.37 -6.05 -13.80
CA GLU A 258 -11.73 -7.11 -14.75
C GLU A 258 -10.71 -8.28 -14.73
N ASN A 259 -9.48 -8.05 -14.32
CA ASN A 259 -8.42 -9.05 -14.20
C ASN A 259 -8.39 -9.75 -12.83
N VAL A 260 -9.45 -9.62 -12.01
CA VAL A 260 -9.60 -10.35 -10.74
C VAL A 260 -10.43 -11.61 -10.98
N SER A 261 -9.90 -12.75 -10.55
CA SER A 261 -10.53 -14.07 -10.64
C SER A 261 -10.63 -14.75 -9.29
N PHE A 262 -11.58 -15.67 -9.14
CA PHE A 262 -11.78 -16.41 -7.89
C PHE A 262 -11.87 -17.91 -8.16
N SER A 263 -11.19 -18.69 -7.33
CA SER A 263 -11.39 -20.14 -7.28
C SER A 263 -12.78 -20.47 -6.72
N LYS A 264 -13.30 -21.66 -7.06
CA LYS A 264 -14.67 -22.04 -6.67
C LYS A 264 -14.86 -22.35 -5.19
N ASP A 265 -13.78 -22.45 -4.42
CA ASP A 265 -13.79 -23.04 -3.09
C ASP A 265 -13.79 -22.03 -1.94
N ARG A 266 -13.75 -20.71 -2.24
CA ARG A 266 -13.74 -19.65 -1.24
C ARG A 266 -14.67 -18.50 -1.63
N SER A 267 -15.16 -17.79 -0.61
CA SER A 267 -15.95 -16.56 -0.79
C SER A 267 -15.03 -15.36 -0.77
N TYR A 268 -14.76 -14.81 -1.93
CA TYR A 268 -14.04 -13.55 -2.10
C TYR A 268 -14.96 -12.46 -2.63
N ILE A 269 -14.60 -11.21 -2.42
CA ILE A 269 -15.38 -10.06 -2.85
C ILE A 269 -14.51 -9.19 -3.77
N ALA A 270 -15.01 -8.91 -4.97
CA ALA A 270 -14.49 -7.81 -5.78
C ALA A 270 -15.58 -6.76 -5.97
N SER A 271 -15.26 -5.50 -5.74
CA SER A 271 -16.17 -4.36 -5.85
C SER A 271 -15.51 -3.18 -6.52
N SER A 272 -16.28 -2.51 -7.37
CA SER A 272 -15.88 -1.25 -8.00
C SER A 272 -16.91 -0.17 -7.66
N LEU A 273 -16.46 0.91 -7.02
CA LEU A 273 -17.30 2.01 -6.58
C LEU A 273 -16.92 3.29 -7.30
N TYR A 274 -17.92 3.90 -7.97
CA TYR A 274 -17.83 5.24 -8.54
C TYR A 274 -18.51 6.23 -7.60
N ILE A 275 -17.73 7.24 -7.18
CA ILE A 275 -18.20 8.30 -6.28
C ILE A 275 -18.43 9.55 -7.12
N ALA A 276 -19.71 9.95 -7.27
CA ALA A 276 -20.13 11.11 -8.04
C ALA A 276 -19.96 12.42 -7.26
#